data_5efc9f30da239bc00d471d343661ec24
#
_entry.id   5efc9f30da239bc00d471d343661ec24
#
_cell.length_a   1.000
_cell.length_b   1.000
_cell.length_c   1.000
_cell.angle_alpha   90.00
_cell.angle_beta   90.00
_cell.angle_gamma   90.00
#
_symmetry.space_group_name_H-M   'P 1'
#
loop_
_entity.id
_entity.type
_entity.pdbx_description
1 polymer ?
#
loop_
_entity_poly.entity_id
_entity_poly.type
_entity_poly.pdbx_seq_one_letter_code
_entity_poly.pdbx_strand_id
1 'polypeptide(L)'
;MRKNKFLLFVFIISILSVTNGSGQKMNVHLKLDGEWKYKFDDQKVGIEQKWFEKDKVTPDGVISVPGFFEDQTGKHFDGWIWYFKEFDFEYDIKDGNLSIFFEAIDDDAMVWLNNQFVGEHQGYSESFYFDIKDKIKKGKNFLAVLVSDFGGPGGIYKSVFLKSYKTEQELFATEFSKKEARQSLNWVKTGIIYEIFPRSYTREGNFKALTKKLPQIKELGATILWLMPIHPIGEIKRKGTLGSPYSVKDYYEINPEYGTKEDFRNFVKEAHRLGFKVIIDEVLNHCSWDNELVQKHPEWFTKDKDGNLISPNPDWTDVVDFNYDNKELRKYMIEMLKYWVKEFDIDGFRFDVSELVPLDFWEKARTELEKIKPQFWLSEGTLPEHHLKAFDMTYSWNIYDLFKPILDGKRSPQTVLNSIKLESFTFPKNSLRMRFNENHDKVRATEIFGYDGSFITAAIVFSINGVPLVHAGQEVGEKVFSSLFEKTEIKWPENLNSNEHFLFFKNLIELRKKYPDLYRGKIDAINFDEKVLAFTNTFNGKGIAAFFNFDQNQKVIDLNFIDELKNFEINLKPIIGRKFNIDEERMGRPADKIYNVDPFGFVIFEVKQ
;
A
#
# COMPACT_ATOMS: atom_id res chain seq x y z
N MET A 1 -6.97 -39.08 41.29
CA MET A 1 -6.15 -39.88 40.36
C MET A 1 -6.88 -40.00 39.02
N ARG A 2 -6.61 -39.20 38.05
CA ARG A 2 -6.92 -39.44 36.63
C ARG A 2 -5.71 -39.01 35.80
N LYS A 3 -5.16 -39.96 35.06
CA LYS A 3 -3.92 -39.85 34.28
C LYS A 3 -4.17 -39.00 33.02
N ASN A 4 -3.45 -37.93 32.86
CA ASN A 4 -3.32 -37.19 31.59
C ASN A 4 -2.57 -38.06 30.59
N LYS A 5 -3.20 -38.40 29.49
CA LYS A 5 -2.53 -38.94 28.31
C LYS A 5 -2.06 -37.74 27.44
N PHE A 6 -0.76 -37.52 27.43
CA PHE A 6 -0.10 -36.69 26.40
C PHE A 6 -0.26 -37.40 25.05
N LEU A 7 -1.02 -36.80 24.13
CA LEU A 7 -1.01 -37.20 22.73
C LEU A 7 0.17 -36.49 22.06
N LEU A 8 1.17 -37.31 21.75
CA LEU A 8 2.29 -36.92 20.93
C LEU A 8 1.79 -36.78 19.48
N PHE A 9 1.57 -35.55 19.01
CA PHE A 9 1.34 -35.31 17.59
C PHE A 9 2.69 -35.37 16.84
N VAL A 10 2.93 -36.51 16.21
CA VAL A 10 4.00 -36.65 15.22
C VAL A 10 3.60 -35.85 13.99
N PHE A 11 4.27 -34.71 13.76
CA PHE A 11 4.17 -33.99 12.50
C PHE A 11 4.75 -34.86 11.40
N ILE A 12 3.88 -35.44 10.60
CA ILE A 12 4.27 -36.10 9.34
C ILE A 12 4.71 -34.99 8.40
N ILE A 13 6.02 -34.90 8.18
CA ILE A 13 6.61 -34.16 7.05
C ILE A 13 6.03 -34.80 5.79
N SER A 14 5.16 -34.08 5.09
CA SER A 14 4.69 -34.50 3.77
C SER A 14 5.86 -34.37 2.79
N ILE A 15 6.68 -35.41 2.73
CA ILE A 15 7.60 -35.64 1.62
C ILE A 15 6.70 -35.96 0.43
N LEU A 16 6.53 -35.02 -0.48
CA LEU A 16 6.02 -35.29 -1.80
C LEU A 16 6.97 -36.30 -2.46
N SER A 17 6.52 -37.53 -2.57
CA SER A 17 7.24 -38.65 -3.17
C SER A 17 7.70 -38.27 -4.57
N VAL A 18 9.01 -38.25 -4.73
CA VAL A 18 9.67 -38.20 -6.03
C VAL A 18 9.53 -39.57 -6.67
N THR A 19 8.68 -39.71 -7.67
CA THR A 19 8.73 -40.84 -8.59
C THR A 19 9.89 -40.60 -9.57
N ASN A 20 10.86 -41.49 -9.57
CA ASN A 20 11.96 -41.53 -10.54
C ASN A 20 11.41 -41.74 -11.94
N GLY A 21 11.22 -40.68 -12.70
CA GLY A 21 10.97 -40.66 -14.14
C GLY A 21 11.97 -39.70 -14.79
N SER A 22 12.68 -40.19 -15.76
CA SER A 22 13.74 -39.51 -16.51
C SER A 22 13.32 -38.09 -16.95
N GLY A 23 14.06 -37.08 -16.49
CA GLY A 23 14.07 -35.76 -17.12
C GLY A 23 13.31 -34.64 -16.43
N GLN A 24 12.74 -34.82 -15.24
CA GLN A 24 12.12 -33.68 -14.51
C GLN A 24 13.19 -32.83 -13.81
N LYS A 25 13.23 -31.54 -14.20
CA LYS A 25 14.01 -30.50 -13.49
C LYS A 25 13.49 -30.37 -12.06
N MET A 26 14.32 -30.65 -11.07
CA MET A 26 13.95 -30.50 -9.67
C MET A 26 13.92 -29.00 -9.31
N ASN A 27 12.74 -28.46 -9.01
CA ASN A 27 12.59 -27.14 -8.41
C ASN A 27 12.79 -27.28 -6.90
N VAL A 28 13.82 -26.62 -6.36
CA VAL A 28 14.03 -26.52 -4.91
C VAL A 28 13.04 -25.54 -4.35
N HIS A 29 12.28 -25.96 -3.35
CA HIS A 29 11.40 -25.12 -2.54
C HIS A 29 11.42 -25.67 -1.12
N LEU A 30 12.37 -25.19 -0.33
CA LEU A 30 12.59 -25.66 1.03
C LEU A 30 12.27 -24.53 2.01
N LYS A 31 11.36 -24.78 2.93
CA LYS A 31 10.98 -23.83 3.99
C LYS A 31 11.95 -23.95 5.16
N LEU A 32 12.49 -22.82 5.62
CA LEU A 32 13.41 -22.75 6.75
C LEU A 32 12.74 -22.34 8.07
N ASP A 33 11.46 -22.23 8.10
CA ASP A 33 10.65 -21.89 9.27
C ASP A 33 10.90 -22.86 10.46
N GLY A 34 10.33 -22.51 11.60
CA GLY A 34 10.41 -23.27 12.84
C GLY A 34 11.42 -22.68 13.82
N GLU A 35 12.12 -23.51 14.58
CA GLU A 35 13.04 -23.05 15.62
C GLU A 35 14.32 -22.48 15.03
N TRP A 36 14.65 -21.24 15.43
CA TRP A 36 15.92 -20.56 15.20
C TRP A 36 16.54 -20.18 16.54
N LYS A 37 17.86 -20.02 16.59
CA LYS A 37 18.53 -19.44 17.74
C LYS A 37 18.60 -17.92 17.57
N TYR A 38 18.61 -17.17 18.68
CA TYR A 38 18.71 -15.70 18.61
C TYR A 38 19.69 -15.15 19.64
N LYS A 39 20.12 -13.90 19.41
CA LYS A 39 20.93 -13.14 20.34
C LYS A 39 20.68 -11.63 20.17
N PHE A 40 20.38 -10.95 21.28
CA PHE A 40 20.34 -9.49 21.31
C PHE A 40 21.74 -8.89 21.23
N ASP A 41 21.88 -7.81 20.49
CA ASP A 41 23.16 -7.09 20.32
C ASP A 41 23.01 -5.64 20.77
N ASP A 42 22.80 -5.47 22.08
CA ASP A 42 22.60 -4.16 22.71
C ASP A 42 23.77 -3.19 22.45
N GLN A 43 24.98 -3.70 22.23
CA GLN A 43 26.20 -2.90 22.02
C GLN A 43 26.60 -2.76 20.56
N LYS A 44 25.85 -3.39 19.63
CA LYS A 44 26.13 -3.44 18.19
C LYS A 44 27.55 -3.93 17.83
N VAL A 45 28.02 -4.94 18.54
CA VAL A 45 29.38 -5.52 18.40
C VAL A 45 29.40 -6.78 17.55
N GLY A 46 28.25 -7.37 17.21
CA GLY A 46 28.19 -8.68 16.59
C GLY A 46 28.86 -8.78 15.22
N ILE A 47 28.88 -7.70 14.44
CA ILE A 47 29.64 -7.66 13.18
C ILE A 47 31.13 -7.70 13.43
N GLU A 48 31.64 -6.87 14.33
CA GLU A 48 33.06 -6.81 14.68
C GLU A 48 33.54 -8.13 15.31
N GLN A 49 32.72 -8.69 16.21
CA GLN A 49 33.01 -9.98 16.88
C GLN A 49 32.70 -11.19 16.01
N LYS A 50 32.22 -10.97 14.77
CA LYS A 50 31.90 -11.99 13.75
C LYS A 50 30.90 -13.03 14.24
N TRP A 51 29.79 -12.61 14.82
CA TRP A 51 28.72 -13.53 15.27
C TRP A 51 28.09 -14.31 14.12
N PHE A 52 28.34 -13.91 12.89
CA PHE A 52 27.98 -14.68 11.70
C PHE A 52 28.84 -15.94 11.50
N GLU A 53 29.90 -16.15 12.29
CA GLU A 53 30.66 -17.39 12.36
C GLU A 53 30.13 -18.24 13.53
N LYS A 54 29.69 -19.48 13.25
CA LYS A 54 29.00 -20.36 14.21
C LYS A 54 29.71 -20.47 15.57
N ASP A 55 31.02 -20.60 15.55
CA ASP A 55 31.82 -20.82 16.75
C ASP A 55 32.16 -19.51 17.52
N LYS A 56 31.74 -18.37 17.03
CA LYS A 56 31.99 -17.04 17.62
C LYS A 56 30.82 -16.50 18.43
N VAL A 57 29.67 -17.17 18.41
CA VAL A 57 28.46 -16.70 19.07
C VAL A 57 27.90 -17.74 20.02
N THR A 58 27.49 -17.27 21.20
CA THR A 58 26.62 -18.03 22.12
C THR A 58 25.25 -17.41 22.08
N PRO A 59 24.22 -18.10 21.54
CA PRO A 59 22.85 -17.60 21.49
C PRO A 59 22.24 -17.38 22.88
N ASP A 60 21.33 -16.43 22.99
CA ASP A 60 20.59 -16.15 24.23
C ASP A 60 19.41 -17.13 24.42
N GLY A 61 18.91 -17.71 23.32
CA GLY A 61 17.80 -18.66 23.38
C GLY A 61 17.36 -19.15 22.01
N VAL A 62 16.12 -19.68 21.97
CA VAL A 62 15.44 -20.19 20.79
C VAL A 62 14.18 -19.38 20.56
N ILE A 63 13.88 -19.12 19.30
CA ILE A 63 12.74 -18.34 18.84
C ILE A 63 12.11 -19.02 17.63
N SER A 64 10.81 -18.87 17.46
CA SER A 64 10.11 -19.38 16.28
C SER A 64 10.12 -18.36 15.14
N VAL A 65 10.49 -18.80 13.94
CA VAL A 65 10.34 -18.06 12.69
C VAL A 65 9.28 -18.77 11.84
N PRO A 66 8.25 -18.08 11.34
CA PRO A 66 7.97 -16.65 11.50
C PRO A 66 7.45 -16.26 12.87
N GLY A 67 7.70 -14.99 13.27
CA GLY A 67 7.16 -14.40 14.49
C GLY A 67 7.90 -13.14 14.91
N PHE A 68 7.19 -12.27 15.62
CA PHE A 68 7.79 -11.11 16.27
C PHE A 68 8.54 -11.54 17.53
N PHE A 69 9.70 -10.94 17.81
CA PHE A 69 10.48 -11.36 18.96
C PHE A 69 9.88 -10.88 20.29
N GLU A 70 9.19 -9.74 20.31
CA GLU A 70 8.50 -9.22 21.49
C GLU A 70 7.48 -10.21 22.03
N ASP A 71 6.67 -10.77 21.16
CA ASP A 71 5.61 -11.74 21.53
C ASP A 71 6.20 -13.01 22.16
N GLN A 72 7.41 -13.38 21.76
CA GLN A 72 8.04 -14.64 22.16
C GLN A 72 9.00 -14.47 23.34
N THR A 73 9.66 -13.33 23.45
CA THR A 73 10.66 -13.06 24.51
C THR A 73 10.11 -12.18 25.63
N GLY A 74 9.01 -11.43 25.37
CA GLY A 74 8.48 -10.42 26.28
C GLY A 74 9.39 -9.18 26.42
N LYS A 75 10.44 -9.06 25.60
CA LYS A 75 11.37 -7.93 25.64
C LYS A 75 11.04 -6.94 24.53
N HIS A 76 10.61 -5.72 24.87
CA HIS A 76 10.56 -4.61 23.93
C HIS A 76 11.98 -4.07 23.72
N PHE A 77 12.43 -4.07 22.46
CA PHE A 77 13.81 -3.76 22.15
C PHE A 77 13.98 -3.18 20.75
N ASP A 78 14.28 -1.90 20.66
CA ASP A 78 14.67 -1.25 19.40
C ASP A 78 16.18 -1.36 19.25
N GLY A 79 16.67 -2.16 18.31
CA GLY A 79 18.10 -2.40 18.16
C GLY A 79 18.47 -3.55 17.23
N TRP A 80 19.62 -4.15 17.51
CA TRP A 80 20.13 -5.23 16.68
C TRP A 80 19.86 -6.59 17.31
N ILE A 81 19.27 -7.51 16.51
CA ILE A 81 18.96 -8.88 16.91
C ILE A 81 19.50 -9.83 15.86
N TRP A 82 20.29 -10.79 16.31
CA TRP A 82 20.84 -11.84 15.46
C TRP A 82 19.95 -13.07 15.52
N TYR A 83 19.69 -13.68 14.35
CA TYR A 83 19.01 -14.94 14.17
C TYR A 83 19.95 -15.94 13.52
N PHE A 84 19.93 -17.20 13.99
CA PHE A 84 20.82 -18.25 13.51
C PHE A 84 20.04 -19.51 13.18
N LYS A 85 20.30 -20.09 12.00
CA LYS A 85 19.71 -21.35 11.55
C LYS A 85 20.76 -22.29 11.00
N GLU A 86 20.78 -23.52 11.52
CA GLU A 86 21.48 -24.64 10.87
C GLU A 86 20.48 -25.45 10.06
N PHE A 87 20.83 -25.81 8.86
CA PHE A 87 20.00 -26.62 7.98
C PHE A 87 20.85 -27.50 7.05
N ASP A 88 20.28 -28.62 6.63
CA ASP A 88 20.91 -29.52 5.66
C ASP A 88 20.38 -29.22 4.23
N PHE A 89 21.30 -29.21 3.26
CA PHE A 89 20.98 -29.00 1.85
C PHE A 89 21.56 -30.13 0.99
N GLU A 90 20.70 -30.94 0.38
CA GLU A 90 21.09 -32.14 -0.35
C GLU A 90 20.81 -32.06 -1.86
N TYR A 91 20.41 -30.89 -2.38
CA TYR A 91 20.02 -30.71 -3.75
C TYR A 91 21.19 -30.31 -4.65
N ASP A 92 21.16 -30.74 -5.89
CA ASP A 92 22.11 -30.39 -6.94
C ASP A 92 21.47 -29.39 -7.91
N ILE A 93 21.92 -28.14 -7.88
CA ILE A 93 21.41 -27.06 -8.74
C ILE A 93 22.24 -27.02 -10.03
N LYS A 94 21.83 -27.82 -11.03
CA LYS A 94 22.52 -27.86 -12.32
C LYS A 94 22.19 -26.64 -13.19
N ASP A 95 20.92 -26.26 -13.25
CA ASP A 95 20.41 -25.17 -14.09
C ASP A 95 19.65 -24.15 -13.25
N GLY A 96 19.81 -22.85 -13.58
CA GLY A 96 19.15 -21.74 -12.88
C GLY A 96 19.92 -21.23 -11.68
N ASN A 97 19.28 -20.39 -10.89
CA ASN A 97 19.79 -19.78 -9.68
C ASN A 97 19.16 -20.41 -8.43
N LEU A 98 19.76 -20.19 -7.28
CA LEU A 98 19.21 -20.56 -5.99
C LEU A 98 19.23 -19.34 -5.08
N SER A 99 18.11 -19.00 -4.50
CA SER A 99 17.99 -17.90 -3.57
C SER A 99 17.67 -18.35 -2.15
N ILE A 100 18.11 -17.55 -1.18
CA ILE A 100 17.41 -17.41 0.08
C ILE A 100 16.40 -16.29 -0.08
N PHE A 101 15.13 -16.58 0.22
CA PHE A 101 13.99 -15.71 0.01
C PHE A 101 13.30 -15.46 1.33
N PHE A 102 13.13 -14.20 1.68
CA PHE A 102 12.41 -13.75 2.85
C PHE A 102 11.09 -13.13 2.41
N GLU A 103 9.97 -13.55 2.99
CA GLU A 103 8.67 -12.93 2.70
C GLU A 103 8.53 -11.55 3.36
N ALA A 104 9.08 -11.35 4.54
CA ALA A 104 9.34 -10.04 5.14
C ALA A 104 10.17 -10.17 6.43
N ILE A 105 10.93 -9.12 6.73
CA ILE A 105 11.64 -8.89 7.99
C ILE A 105 11.32 -7.45 8.42
N ASP A 106 11.22 -7.20 9.70
CA ASP A 106 10.99 -5.86 10.26
C ASP A 106 12.19 -5.44 11.13
N ASP A 107 12.97 -4.35 10.79
CA ASP A 107 12.91 -3.48 9.60
C ASP A 107 13.95 -3.87 8.54
N ASP A 108 15.27 -3.68 8.88
CA ASP A 108 16.40 -3.92 7.98
C ASP A 108 17.07 -5.25 8.28
N ALA A 109 17.68 -5.85 7.27
CA ALA A 109 18.38 -7.13 7.43
C ALA A 109 19.75 -7.15 6.77
N MET A 110 20.72 -7.78 7.43
CA MET A 110 21.98 -8.24 6.83
C MET A 110 22.08 -9.76 6.94
N VAL A 111 22.53 -10.42 5.88
CA VAL A 111 22.50 -11.89 5.78
C VAL A 111 23.87 -12.45 5.47
N TRP A 112 24.25 -13.51 6.19
CA TRP A 112 25.46 -14.30 5.96
C TRP A 112 25.12 -15.78 5.82
N LEU A 113 25.72 -16.45 4.86
CA LEU A 113 25.63 -17.89 4.69
C LEU A 113 27.05 -18.51 4.71
N ASN A 114 27.28 -19.46 5.61
CA ASN A 114 28.57 -20.14 5.75
C ASN A 114 29.74 -19.15 5.93
N ASN A 115 29.56 -18.13 6.77
CA ASN A 115 30.50 -17.06 7.07
C ASN A 115 30.75 -16.05 5.94
N GLN A 116 30.02 -16.15 4.83
CA GLN A 116 30.13 -15.22 3.70
C GLN A 116 28.96 -14.27 3.72
N PHE A 117 29.22 -12.98 3.59
CA PHE A 117 28.18 -11.98 3.43
C PHE A 117 27.40 -12.23 2.13
N VAL A 118 26.09 -12.26 2.23
CA VAL A 118 25.17 -12.54 1.14
C VAL A 118 24.57 -11.26 0.58
N GLY A 119 24.14 -10.36 1.46
CA GLY A 119 23.56 -9.08 1.10
C GLY A 119 22.84 -8.42 2.27
N GLU A 120 22.30 -7.25 1.99
CA GLU A 120 21.49 -6.46 2.91
C GLU A 120 20.17 -6.04 2.25
N HIS A 121 19.15 -5.84 3.06
CA HIS A 121 17.82 -5.34 2.67
C HIS A 121 17.38 -4.26 3.64
N GLN A 122 16.68 -3.25 3.13
CA GLN A 122 16.06 -2.18 3.91
C GLN A 122 14.56 -2.17 3.65
N GLY A 123 13.77 -2.25 4.73
CA GLY A 123 12.32 -2.21 4.67
C GLY A 123 11.65 -3.30 5.50
N TYR A 124 10.43 -3.02 5.96
CA TYR A 124 9.74 -3.84 6.95
C TYR A 124 8.69 -4.80 6.38
N SER A 125 8.22 -4.61 5.15
CA SER A 125 7.05 -5.35 4.64
C SER A 125 7.27 -6.06 3.30
N GLU A 126 8.33 -5.71 2.58
CA GLU A 126 8.58 -6.24 1.25
C GLU A 126 9.27 -7.60 1.30
N SER A 127 8.91 -8.47 0.37
CA SER A 127 9.67 -9.69 0.12
C SER A 127 10.96 -9.36 -0.62
N PHE A 128 12.03 -10.02 -0.23
CA PHE A 128 13.34 -9.87 -0.86
C PHE A 128 14.10 -11.20 -0.95
N TYR A 129 15.18 -11.21 -1.72
CA TYR A 129 16.01 -12.40 -1.88
C TYR A 129 17.47 -12.07 -2.12
N PHE A 130 18.31 -13.06 -1.88
CA PHE A 130 19.70 -13.04 -2.29
C PHE A 130 20.05 -14.33 -3.02
N ASP A 131 20.83 -14.23 -4.11
CA ASP A 131 21.38 -15.41 -4.76
C ASP A 131 22.46 -16.04 -3.89
N ILE A 132 22.33 -17.34 -3.64
CA ILE A 132 23.22 -18.09 -2.77
C ILE A 132 23.85 -19.28 -3.44
N LYS A 133 23.68 -19.46 -4.76
CA LYS A 133 24.13 -20.64 -5.49
C LYS A 133 25.60 -20.96 -5.26
N ASP A 134 26.43 -19.94 -5.23
CA ASP A 134 27.89 -20.08 -5.05
C ASP A 134 28.33 -20.12 -3.57
N LYS A 135 27.43 -19.92 -2.63
CA LYS A 135 27.71 -19.84 -1.19
C LYS A 135 27.14 -21.02 -0.40
N ILE A 136 26.15 -21.72 -0.95
CA ILE A 136 25.57 -22.90 -0.30
C ILE A 136 26.44 -24.13 -0.49
N LYS A 137 26.46 -25.02 0.50
CA LYS A 137 27.20 -26.27 0.47
C LYS A 137 26.24 -27.45 0.52
N LYS A 138 26.65 -28.57 -0.08
CA LYS A 138 25.95 -29.85 0.14
C LYS A 138 26.19 -30.30 1.58
N GLY A 139 25.15 -30.78 2.26
CA GLY A 139 25.16 -31.10 3.68
C GLY A 139 24.84 -29.87 4.54
N LYS A 140 25.53 -29.74 5.68
CA LYS A 140 25.24 -28.74 6.70
C LYS A 140 25.65 -27.33 6.30
N ASN A 141 24.70 -26.40 6.46
CA ASN A 141 24.88 -24.96 6.25
C ASN A 141 24.53 -24.20 7.52
N PHE A 142 25.14 -23.02 7.69
CA PHE A 142 24.87 -22.10 8.78
C PHE A 142 24.49 -20.74 8.21
N LEU A 143 23.29 -20.28 8.56
CA LEU A 143 22.71 -19.00 8.18
C LEU A 143 22.70 -18.09 9.39
N ALA A 144 23.21 -16.88 9.25
CA ALA A 144 23.09 -15.81 10.23
C ALA A 144 22.39 -14.62 9.60
N VAL A 145 21.41 -14.06 10.29
CA VAL A 145 20.64 -12.89 9.88
C VAL A 145 20.68 -11.88 11.02
N LEU A 146 21.22 -10.70 10.75
CA LEU A 146 21.11 -9.55 11.63
C LEU A 146 19.86 -8.77 11.23
N VAL A 147 18.95 -8.57 12.16
CA VAL A 147 17.80 -7.71 12.01
C VAL A 147 18.04 -6.42 12.79
N SER A 148 17.80 -5.28 12.16
CA SER A 148 17.84 -3.96 12.80
C SER A 148 16.42 -3.46 12.93
N ASP A 149 15.91 -3.41 14.15
CA ASP A 149 14.59 -2.90 14.48
C ASP A 149 14.69 -1.45 14.94
N PHE A 150 13.85 -0.58 14.39
CA PHE A 150 13.83 0.87 14.69
C PHE A 150 12.59 1.30 15.47
N GLY A 151 11.68 0.36 15.78
CA GLY A 151 10.51 0.58 16.60
C GLY A 151 9.28 -0.20 16.14
N GLY A 152 8.41 -0.51 17.08
CA GLY A 152 7.28 -1.38 16.86
C GLY A 152 7.60 -2.85 17.12
N PRO A 153 6.81 -3.80 16.62
CA PRO A 153 7.14 -5.23 16.70
C PRO A 153 8.20 -5.60 15.65
N GLY A 154 9.32 -6.19 16.07
CA GLY A 154 10.44 -6.51 15.18
C GLY A 154 10.69 -8.00 14.94
N GLY A 155 11.51 -8.31 13.93
CA GLY A 155 12.01 -9.65 13.67
C GLY A 155 11.70 -10.27 12.33
N ILE A 156 11.98 -11.58 12.19
CA ILE A 156 11.63 -12.36 10.99
C ILE A 156 10.18 -12.85 11.13
N TYR A 157 9.22 -11.97 10.82
CA TYR A 157 7.80 -12.22 11.11
C TYR A 157 7.03 -12.93 9.99
N LYS A 158 7.67 -13.15 8.82
CA LYS A 158 7.14 -14.01 7.74
C LYS A 158 8.13 -15.12 7.37
N SER A 159 7.68 -16.04 6.53
CA SER A 159 8.43 -17.26 6.20
C SER A 159 9.73 -17.01 5.43
N VAL A 160 10.69 -17.92 5.63
CA VAL A 160 11.99 -17.94 4.93
C VAL A 160 12.10 -19.21 4.10
N PHE A 161 12.57 -19.07 2.85
CA PHE A 161 12.66 -20.20 1.91
C PHE A 161 14.01 -20.25 1.21
N LEU A 162 14.41 -21.46 0.81
CA LEU A 162 15.35 -21.66 -0.29
C LEU A 162 14.54 -21.98 -1.54
N LYS A 163 14.71 -21.15 -2.58
CA LYS A 163 13.97 -21.30 -3.86
C LYS A 163 14.93 -21.34 -5.04
N SER A 164 14.85 -22.40 -5.87
CA SER A 164 15.47 -22.34 -7.18
C SER A 164 14.60 -21.55 -8.16
N TYR A 165 15.22 -20.77 -9.03
CA TYR A 165 14.51 -19.91 -9.98
C TYR A 165 15.32 -19.68 -11.25
N LYS A 166 14.63 -19.29 -12.34
CA LYS A 166 15.26 -18.84 -13.58
C LYS A 166 15.07 -17.36 -13.81
N THR A 167 13.93 -16.83 -13.39
CA THR A 167 13.57 -15.42 -13.49
C THR A 167 13.04 -14.92 -12.16
N GLU A 168 13.19 -13.63 -11.87
CA GLU A 168 12.59 -13.01 -10.67
C GLU A 168 11.08 -13.23 -10.62
N GLN A 169 10.40 -13.21 -11.76
CA GLN A 169 8.97 -13.48 -11.82
C GLN A 169 8.62 -14.86 -11.26
N GLU A 170 9.41 -15.91 -11.59
CA GLU A 170 9.22 -17.24 -10.99
C GLU A 170 9.45 -17.25 -9.49
N LEU A 171 10.42 -16.46 -9.02
CA LEU A 171 10.79 -16.39 -7.61
C LEU A 171 9.69 -15.75 -6.74
N PHE A 172 9.15 -14.64 -7.21
CA PHE A 172 8.12 -13.87 -6.48
C PHE A 172 6.68 -14.31 -6.80
N ALA A 173 6.45 -15.07 -7.87
CA ALA A 173 5.11 -15.46 -8.28
C ALA A 173 4.34 -16.16 -7.17
N THR A 174 3.16 -15.65 -6.88
CA THR A 174 2.19 -16.24 -5.97
C THR A 174 1.16 -17.06 -6.75
N GLU A 175 0.30 -17.79 -6.05
CA GLU A 175 -0.86 -18.42 -6.69
C GLU A 175 -1.84 -17.37 -7.26
N PHE A 176 -1.83 -16.17 -6.73
CA PHE A 176 -2.71 -15.07 -7.14
C PHE A 176 -2.23 -14.43 -8.45
N SER A 177 -0.92 -14.24 -8.64
CA SER A 177 -0.36 -13.61 -9.84
C SER A 177 -0.60 -14.40 -11.14
N LYS A 178 -1.01 -15.66 -11.01
CA LYS A 178 -1.40 -16.52 -12.16
C LYS A 178 -2.86 -16.33 -12.56
N LYS A 179 -3.65 -15.65 -11.76
CA LYS A 179 -5.09 -15.41 -11.95
C LYS A 179 -5.32 -14.02 -12.49
N GLU A 180 -6.50 -13.80 -13.05
CA GLU A 180 -6.98 -12.47 -13.44
C GLU A 180 -7.72 -11.83 -12.27
N ALA A 181 -7.52 -10.52 -12.08
CA ALA A 181 -8.37 -9.74 -11.21
C ALA A 181 -9.80 -9.64 -11.78
N ARG A 182 -10.78 -9.40 -10.91
CA ARG A 182 -12.14 -9.12 -11.36
C ARG A 182 -12.17 -7.92 -12.32
N GLN A 183 -13.12 -7.94 -13.24
CA GLN A 183 -13.29 -6.83 -14.18
C GLN A 183 -13.93 -5.63 -13.49
N SER A 184 -13.19 -4.54 -13.41
CA SER A 184 -13.69 -3.27 -12.89
C SER A 184 -14.34 -2.41 -13.97
N LEU A 185 -15.25 -1.54 -13.56
CA LEU A 185 -15.93 -0.59 -14.44
C LEU A 185 -14.93 0.41 -15.05
N ASN A 186 -15.20 0.87 -16.26
CA ASN A 186 -14.26 1.76 -16.95
C ASN A 186 -14.01 3.06 -16.19
N TRP A 187 -15.07 3.66 -15.62
CA TRP A 187 -14.94 4.89 -14.83
C TRP A 187 -14.14 4.72 -13.54
N VAL A 188 -14.01 3.47 -13.00
CA VAL A 188 -13.10 3.15 -11.89
C VAL A 188 -11.66 3.17 -12.37
N LYS A 189 -11.36 2.50 -13.50
CA LYS A 189 -10.01 2.36 -14.05
C LYS A 189 -9.38 3.70 -14.43
N THR A 190 -10.21 4.58 -15.02
CA THR A 190 -9.77 5.89 -15.53
C THR A 190 -10.13 7.05 -14.60
N GLY A 191 -10.61 6.72 -13.40
CA GLY A 191 -11.06 7.68 -12.41
C GLY A 191 -9.94 8.46 -11.73
N ILE A 192 -10.35 9.59 -11.14
CA ILE A 192 -9.56 10.37 -10.20
C ILE A 192 -10.38 10.40 -8.91
N ILE A 193 -9.87 9.73 -7.88
CA ILE A 193 -10.54 9.67 -6.58
C ILE A 193 -10.26 10.98 -5.83
N TYR A 194 -11.30 11.55 -5.25
CA TYR A 194 -11.20 12.74 -4.40
C TYR A 194 -11.83 12.43 -3.05
N GLU A 195 -10.98 12.33 -2.04
CA GLU A 195 -11.35 11.98 -0.68
C GLU A 195 -11.79 13.22 0.08
N ILE A 196 -12.94 13.14 0.75
CA ILE A 196 -13.58 14.27 1.45
C ILE A 196 -13.95 13.87 2.86
N PHE A 197 -13.45 14.62 3.84
CA PHE A 197 -14.00 14.59 5.20
C PHE A 197 -15.09 15.68 5.31
N PRO A 198 -16.39 15.33 5.39
CA PRO A 198 -17.47 16.32 5.39
C PRO A 198 -17.34 17.38 6.49
N ARG A 199 -16.88 16.96 7.69
CA ARG A 199 -16.65 17.84 8.85
C ARG A 199 -15.68 18.97 8.57
N SER A 200 -14.64 18.69 7.78
CA SER A 200 -13.46 19.58 7.62
C SER A 200 -13.44 20.34 6.30
N TYR A 201 -14.27 19.96 5.33
CA TYR A 201 -14.19 20.50 3.97
C TYR A 201 -14.63 21.97 3.88
N THR A 202 -15.67 22.34 4.63
CA THR A 202 -16.18 23.71 4.71
C THR A 202 -16.28 24.16 6.16
N ARG A 203 -16.39 25.49 6.38
CA ARG A 203 -16.59 26.04 7.71
C ARG A 203 -17.84 25.46 8.39
N GLU A 204 -18.93 25.28 7.64
CA GLU A 204 -20.17 24.70 8.14
C GLU A 204 -20.01 23.20 8.45
N GLY A 205 -19.21 22.47 7.67
CA GLY A 205 -18.93 21.04 7.85
C GLY A 205 -20.15 20.14 7.57
N ASN A 206 -20.97 20.49 6.57
CA ASN A 206 -22.21 19.77 6.27
C ASN A 206 -22.47 19.60 4.76
N PHE A 207 -23.41 18.70 4.40
CA PHE A 207 -23.74 18.38 3.01
C PHE A 207 -24.27 19.56 2.23
N LYS A 208 -25.04 20.46 2.84
CA LYS A 208 -25.56 21.67 2.15
C LYS A 208 -24.44 22.57 1.66
N ALA A 209 -23.44 22.79 2.50
CA ALA A 209 -22.27 23.61 2.16
C ALA A 209 -21.38 22.87 1.16
N LEU A 210 -21.15 21.56 1.37
CA LEU A 210 -20.35 20.73 0.47
C LEU A 210 -20.97 20.66 -0.94
N THR A 211 -22.30 20.55 -1.06
CA THR A 211 -23.01 20.55 -2.36
C THR A 211 -22.69 21.80 -3.18
N LYS A 212 -22.60 22.96 -2.52
CA LYS A 212 -22.24 24.23 -3.18
C LYS A 212 -20.79 24.25 -3.70
N LYS A 213 -19.94 23.37 -3.18
CA LYS A 213 -18.54 23.26 -3.57
C LYS A 213 -18.29 22.22 -4.70
N LEU A 214 -19.26 21.43 -5.07
CA LEU A 214 -19.14 20.45 -6.17
C LEU A 214 -18.64 21.05 -7.49
N PRO A 215 -19.08 22.26 -7.93
CA PRO A 215 -18.51 22.89 -9.13
C PRO A 215 -17.01 23.14 -9.05
N GLN A 216 -16.48 23.50 -7.87
CA GLN A 216 -15.04 23.69 -7.62
C GLN A 216 -14.27 22.37 -7.77
N ILE A 217 -14.80 21.27 -7.22
CA ILE A 217 -14.20 19.93 -7.36
C ILE A 217 -14.26 19.47 -8.82
N LYS A 218 -15.34 19.82 -9.54
CA LYS A 218 -15.45 19.56 -10.97
C LYS A 218 -14.42 20.32 -11.79
N GLU A 219 -14.12 21.56 -11.44
CA GLU A 219 -13.07 22.37 -12.08
C GLU A 219 -11.69 21.78 -11.89
N LEU A 220 -11.38 21.21 -10.71
CA LEU A 220 -10.15 20.45 -10.47
C LEU A 220 -10.06 19.25 -11.43
N GLY A 221 -11.18 18.60 -11.72
CA GLY A 221 -11.28 17.50 -12.66
C GLY A 221 -11.41 16.13 -12.04
N ALA A 222 -11.61 16.01 -10.73
CA ALA A 222 -11.97 14.77 -10.04
C ALA A 222 -13.23 14.13 -10.62
N THR A 223 -13.36 12.81 -10.49
CA THR A 223 -14.48 12.05 -11.09
C THR A 223 -15.19 11.13 -10.09
N ILE A 224 -14.51 10.74 -9.01
CA ILE A 224 -15.04 9.87 -7.95
C ILE A 224 -14.92 10.63 -6.63
N LEU A 225 -16.02 10.86 -5.94
CA LEU A 225 -16.04 11.46 -4.62
C LEU A 225 -16.10 10.33 -3.58
N TRP A 226 -15.08 10.21 -2.76
CA TRP A 226 -15.06 9.33 -1.61
C TRP A 226 -15.32 10.15 -0.35
N LEU A 227 -16.47 9.93 0.28
CA LEU A 227 -16.82 10.55 1.56
C LEU A 227 -16.34 9.66 2.71
N MET A 228 -15.53 10.19 3.61
CA MET A 228 -15.22 9.54 4.90
C MET A 228 -16.52 9.24 5.67
N PRO A 229 -16.51 8.37 6.72
CA PRO A 229 -17.75 7.87 7.32
C PRO A 229 -18.75 8.97 7.66
N ILE A 230 -20.00 8.76 7.26
CA ILE A 230 -21.08 9.76 7.33
C ILE A 230 -22.08 9.48 8.47
N HIS A 231 -21.84 8.43 9.24
CA HIS A 231 -22.72 7.95 10.28
C HIS A 231 -22.61 8.73 11.61
N PRO A 232 -23.63 8.66 12.49
CA PRO A 232 -23.53 9.16 13.84
C PRO A 232 -22.38 8.51 14.60
N ILE A 233 -21.69 9.30 15.41
CA ILE A 233 -20.47 8.89 16.15
C ILE A 233 -20.81 8.52 17.58
N GLY A 234 -20.19 7.46 18.11
CA GLY A 234 -20.35 7.02 19.48
C GLY A 234 -19.93 8.06 20.53
N GLU A 235 -20.51 7.97 21.71
CA GLU A 235 -20.26 8.84 22.86
C GLU A 235 -19.51 8.12 23.98
N ILE A 236 -19.74 6.80 24.14
CA ILE A 236 -19.06 6.00 25.14
C ILE A 236 -17.60 5.77 24.73
N LYS A 237 -16.68 6.11 25.64
CA LYS A 237 -15.22 6.07 25.42
C LYS A 237 -14.74 6.93 24.24
N ARG A 238 -15.50 7.95 23.87
CA ARG A 238 -15.18 8.88 22.78
C ARG A 238 -13.80 9.50 22.98
N LYS A 239 -13.00 9.52 21.89
CA LYS A 239 -11.73 10.22 21.84
C LYS A 239 -11.93 11.65 21.33
N GLY A 240 -11.29 12.64 21.93
CA GLY A 240 -11.47 14.06 21.61
C GLY A 240 -12.88 14.58 21.88
N THR A 241 -13.20 15.77 21.37
CA THR A 241 -14.50 16.40 21.61
C THR A 241 -15.61 15.89 20.69
N LEU A 242 -15.30 15.63 19.41
CA LEU A 242 -16.27 15.24 18.40
C LEU A 242 -16.27 13.73 18.10
N GLY A 243 -15.24 13.01 18.51
CA GLY A 243 -15.08 11.58 18.29
C GLY A 243 -14.65 11.22 16.87
N SER A 244 -14.16 9.99 16.72
CA SER A 244 -13.77 9.42 15.43
C SER A 244 -14.98 9.08 14.57
N PRO A 245 -15.02 9.44 13.29
CA PRO A 245 -16.07 9.02 12.37
C PRO A 245 -16.08 7.50 12.17
N TYR A 246 -15.00 6.82 12.51
CA TYR A 246 -14.89 5.35 12.48
C TYR A 246 -15.53 4.66 13.70
N SER A 247 -15.98 5.41 14.71
CA SER A 247 -16.74 4.88 15.85
C SER A 247 -18.24 4.99 15.57
N VAL A 248 -18.78 4.11 14.71
CA VAL A 248 -20.14 4.18 14.17
C VAL A 248 -21.18 3.80 15.22
N LYS A 249 -22.11 4.74 15.51
CA LYS A 249 -23.22 4.55 16.47
C LYS A 249 -24.48 3.98 15.82
N ASP A 250 -24.76 4.33 14.57
CA ASP A 250 -25.93 3.86 13.83
C ASP A 250 -25.62 3.79 12.33
N TYR A 251 -25.71 2.58 11.76
CA TYR A 251 -25.39 2.31 10.36
C TYR A 251 -26.46 2.78 9.36
N TYR A 252 -27.64 3.15 9.83
CA TYR A 252 -28.75 3.57 8.95
C TYR A 252 -29.03 5.07 9.01
N GLU A 253 -28.29 5.83 9.83
CA GLU A 253 -28.48 7.26 10.02
C GLU A 253 -27.29 8.10 9.52
N ILE A 254 -27.58 9.35 9.20
CA ILE A 254 -26.60 10.38 8.89
C ILE A 254 -26.19 11.10 10.20
N ASN A 255 -24.93 11.37 10.35
CA ASN A 255 -24.44 12.20 11.45
C ASN A 255 -25.17 13.56 11.46
N PRO A 256 -25.86 13.92 12.54
CA PRO A 256 -26.57 15.20 12.64
C PRO A 256 -25.70 16.44 12.35
N GLU A 257 -24.40 16.34 12.61
CA GLU A 257 -23.41 17.38 12.27
C GLU A 257 -23.38 17.64 10.74
N TYR A 258 -23.55 16.59 9.92
CA TYR A 258 -23.47 16.68 8.46
C TYR A 258 -24.81 17.04 7.81
N GLY A 259 -25.91 16.95 8.54
CA GLY A 259 -27.25 17.28 8.07
C GLY A 259 -28.22 16.09 8.13
N THR A 260 -29.18 16.08 7.22
CA THR A 260 -30.26 15.09 7.15
C THR A 260 -30.02 14.10 6.00
N LYS A 261 -30.78 12.98 6.01
CA LYS A 261 -30.83 12.04 4.87
C LYS A 261 -31.23 12.73 3.56
N GLU A 262 -32.10 13.74 3.64
CA GLU A 262 -32.50 14.54 2.46
C GLU A 262 -31.34 15.41 1.96
N ASP A 263 -30.55 15.98 2.85
CA ASP A 263 -29.37 16.76 2.48
C ASP A 263 -28.33 15.88 1.77
N PHE A 264 -28.12 14.66 2.25
CA PHE A 264 -27.25 13.69 1.60
C PHE A 264 -27.80 13.22 0.23
N ARG A 265 -29.11 12.94 0.13
CA ARG A 265 -29.75 12.58 -1.15
C ARG A 265 -29.58 13.70 -2.18
N ASN A 266 -29.76 14.95 -1.77
CA ASN A 266 -29.56 16.11 -2.63
C ASN A 266 -28.08 16.28 -3.04
N PHE A 267 -27.13 16.00 -2.15
CA PHE A 267 -25.70 15.98 -2.48
C PHE A 267 -25.39 14.93 -3.55
N VAL A 268 -25.82 13.68 -3.37
CA VAL A 268 -25.59 12.59 -4.35
C VAL A 268 -26.23 12.93 -5.71
N LYS A 269 -27.46 13.41 -5.70
CA LYS A 269 -28.18 13.83 -6.94
C LYS A 269 -27.42 14.93 -7.68
N GLU A 270 -26.93 15.95 -6.98
CA GLU A 270 -26.18 17.05 -7.59
C GLU A 270 -24.79 16.58 -8.07
N ALA A 271 -24.13 15.71 -7.31
CA ALA A 271 -22.87 15.09 -7.72
C ALA A 271 -23.05 14.30 -9.04
N HIS A 272 -24.09 13.49 -9.13
CA HIS A 272 -24.43 12.76 -10.38
C HIS A 272 -24.76 13.70 -11.53
N ARG A 273 -25.52 14.78 -11.27
CA ARG A 273 -25.83 15.79 -12.30
C ARG A 273 -24.56 16.42 -12.88
N LEU A 274 -23.54 16.60 -12.07
CA LEU A 274 -22.24 17.12 -12.48
C LEU A 274 -21.31 16.03 -13.08
N GLY A 275 -21.75 14.76 -13.11
CA GLY A 275 -21.01 13.63 -13.67
C GLY A 275 -20.01 12.98 -12.74
N PHE A 276 -20.12 13.21 -11.44
CA PHE A 276 -19.36 12.48 -10.43
C PHE A 276 -19.95 11.10 -10.17
N LYS A 277 -19.12 10.22 -9.63
CA LYS A 277 -19.49 9.02 -8.92
C LYS A 277 -19.27 9.24 -7.43
N VAL A 278 -20.14 8.68 -6.59
CA VAL A 278 -20.09 8.87 -5.13
C VAL A 278 -19.94 7.52 -4.44
N ILE A 279 -18.90 7.39 -3.63
CA ILE A 279 -18.71 6.27 -2.72
C ILE A 279 -18.66 6.77 -1.28
N ILE A 280 -19.10 5.94 -0.36
CA ILE A 280 -19.02 6.23 1.09
C ILE A 280 -18.07 5.25 1.77
N ASP A 281 -17.50 5.70 2.86
CA ASP A 281 -16.64 4.89 3.72
C ASP A 281 -17.49 4.10 4.71
N GLU A 282 -17.29 2.79 4.77
CA GLU A 282 -18.03 1.88 5.64
C GLU A 282 -17.12 1.09 6.56
N VAL A 283 -17.45 1.14 7.85
CA VAL A 283 -16.70 0.50 8.92
C VAL A 283 -17.40 -0.78 9.32
N LEU A 284 -16.99 -1.92 8.75
CA LEU A 284 -17.66 -3.19 9.00
C LEU A 284 -16.95 -4.07 10.05
N ASN A 285 -15.70 -3.76 10.39
CA ASN A 285 -14.96 -4.56 11.37
C ASN A 285 -15.40 -4.31 12.82
N HIS A 286 -15.87 -3.11 13.13
CA HIS A 286 -16.18 -2.67 14.50
C HIS A 286 -17.27 -1.59 14.51
N CYS A 287 -17.80 -1.28 15.69
CA CYS A 287 -18.70 -0.14 15.88
C CYS A 287 -18.45 0.53 17.25
N SER A 288 -19.16 1.60 17.55
CA SER A 288 -19.06 2.25 18.87
C SER A 288 -19.67 1.39 19.99
N TRP A 289 -19.24 1.61 21.23
CA TRP A 289 -19.76 0.93 22.42
C TRP A 289 -21.24 1.20 22.69
N ASP A 290 -21.77 2.32 22.25
CA ASP A 290 -23.17 2.73 22.38
C ASP A 290 -23.99 2.53 21.09
N ASN A 291 -23.47 1.75 20.14
CA ASN A 291 -24.29 1.23 19.05
C ASN A 291 -25.36 0.28 19.63
N GLU A 292 -26.61 0.42 19.19
CA GLU A 292 -27.71 -0.39 19.73
C GLU A 292 -27.53 -1.90 19.59
N LEU A 293 -26.74 -2.32 18.59
CA LEU A 293 -26.42 -3.73 18.36
C LEU A 293 -25.67 -4.35 19.54
N VAL A 294 -24.87 -3.58 20.27
CA VAL A 294 -24.12 -4.06 21.45
C VAL A 294 -25.08 -4.56 22.53
N GLN A 295 -26.23 -3.92 22.70
CA GLN A 295 -27.24 -4.31 23.68
C GLN A 295 -28.22 -5.35 23.13
N LYS A 296 -28.63 -5.20 21.85
CA LYS A 296 -29.62 -6.07 21.23
C LYS A 296 -29.05 -7.43 20.81
N HIS A 297 -27.79 -7.47 20.44
CA HIS A 297 -27.11 -8.62 19.85
C HIS A 297 -25.70 -8.81 20.39
N PRO A 298 -25.50 -8.97 21.72
CA PRO A 298 -24.16 -9.12 22.30
C PRO A 298 -23.41 -10.37 21.81
N GLU A 299 -24.10 -11.32 21.18
CA GLU A 299 -23.54 -12.50 20.51
C GLU A 299 -22.92 -12.21 19.15
N TRP A 300 -23.08 -10.99 18.63
CA TRP A 300 -22.47 -10.54 17.37
C TRP A 300 -21.06 -10.00 17.56
N PHE A 301 -20.58 -9.90 18.80
CA PHE A 301 -19.31 -9.27 19.13
C PHE A 301 -18.29 -10.27 19.66
N THR A 302 -17.03 -10.00 19.41
CA THR A 302 -15.90 -10.77 19.90
C THR A 302 -15.76 -10.58 21.43
N LYS A 303 -15.46 -11.69 22.12
CA LYS A 303 -15.30 -11.72 23.57
C LYS A 303 -13.97 -12.32 23.97
N ASP A 304 -13.41 -11.79 25.05
CA ASP A 304 -12.25 -12.40 25.71
C ASP A 304 -12.62 -13.73 26.43
N LYS A 305 -11.62 -14.37 27.02
CA LYS A 305 -11.78 -15.62 27.79
C LYS A 305 -12.71 -15.49 29.02
N ASP A 306 -12.91 -14.26 29.52
CA ASP A 306 -13.75 -13.97 30.69
C ASP A 306 -15.17 -13.52 30.26
N GLY A 307 -15.44 -13.49 28.94
CA GLY A 307 -16.74 -13.17 28.37
C GLY A 307 -16.98 -11.67 28.15
N ASN A 308 -15.98 -10.81 28.33
CA ASN A 308 -16.09 -9.38 28.10
C ASN A 308 -15.93 -9.06 26.61
N LEU A 309 -16.66 -8.06 26.14
CA LEU A 309 -16.48 -7.53 24.79
C LEU A 309 -15.12 -6.84 24.65
N ILE A 310 -14.45 -7.00 23.52
CA ILE A 310 -13.12 -6.44 23.27
C ILE A 310 -13.12 -5.49 22.07
N SER A 311 -12.10 -4.62 22.03
CA SER A 311 -11.75 -3.84 20.84
C SER A 311 -10.90 -4.69 19.90
N PRO A 312 -10.95 -4.45 18.58
CA PRO A 312 -10.11 -5.18 17.61
C PRO A 312 -8.61 -4.91 17.76
N ASN A 313 -8.27 -3.74 18.32
CA ASN A 313 -6.91 -3.32 18.62
C ASN A 313 -6.91 -2.61 19.98
N PRO A 314 -5.93 -2.87 20.88
CA PRO A 314 -5.83 -2.24 22.19
C PRO A 314 -5.87 -0.71 22.18
N ASP A 315 -5.35 -0.07 21.11
CA ASP A 315 -5.34 1.38 20.95
C ASP A 315 -6.70 1.96 20.50
N TRP A 316 -7.59 1.13 19.96
CA TRP A 316 -8.92 1.56 19.47
C TRP A 316 -9.98 1.42 20.58
N THR A 317 -9.74 2.09 21.69
CA THR A 317 -10.54 1.96 22.92
C THR A 317 -11.99 2.44 22.80
N ASP A 318 -12.30 3.24 21.77
CA ASP A 318 -13.61 3.83 21.49
C ASP A 318 -14.54 2.94 20.65
N VAL A 319 -14.09 1.74 20.26
CA VAL A 319 -14.86 0.79 19.44
C VAL A 319 -14.85 -0.63 19.99
N VAL A 320 -15.79 -1.46 19.54
CA VAL A 320 -15.97 -2.86 19.88
C VAL A 320 -15.99 -3.72 18.62
N ASP A 321 -15.32 -4.88 18.68
CA ASP A 321 -15.05 -5.78 17.57
C ASP A 321 -16.25 -6.67 17.23
N PHE A 322 -16.57 -6.82 15.93
CA PHE A 322 -17.60 -7.72 15.44
C PHE A 322 -17.07 -9.16 15.25
N ASN A 323 -17.89 -10.14 15.64
CA ASN A 323 -17.61 -11.54 15.38
C ASN A 323 -18.30 -12.03 14.10
N TYR A 324 -17.55 -12.10 13.03
CA TYR A 324 -18.04 -12.55 11.72
C TYR A 324 -18.30 -14.05 11.60
N ASP A 325 -18.10 -14.87 12.63
CA ASP A 325 -18.61 -16.23 12.68
C ASP A 325 -20.15 -16.25 12.81
N ASN A 326 -20.72 -15.15 13.30
CA ASN A 326 -22.17 -14.99 13.42
C ASN A 326 -22.84 -14.72 12.08
N LYS A 327 -23.74 -15.62 11.67
CA LYS A 327 -24.42 -15.56 10.36
C LYS A 327 -25.47 -14.44 10.26
N GLU A 328 -26.11 -14.08 11.37
CA GLU A 328 -27.11 -13.00 11.38
C GLU A 328 -26.43 -11.63 11.31
N LEU A 329 -25.27 -11.44 11.94
CA LEU A 329 -24.44 -10.26 11.73
C LEU A 329 -24.09 -10.08 10.24
N ARG A 330 -23.59 -11.13 9.59
CA ARG A 330 -23.24 -11.09 8.17
C ARG A 330 -24.43 -10.69 7.29
N LYS A 331 -25.61 -11.20 7.62
CA LYS A 331 -26.86 -10.86 6.91
C LYS A 331 -27.25 -9.39 7.14
N TYR A 332 -27.21 -8.94 8.39
CA TYR A 332 -27.48 -7.55 8.76
C TYR A 332 -26.58 -6.59 7.98
N MET A 333 -25.27 -6.82 7.93
CA MET A 333 -24.31 -5.98 7.23
C MET A 333 -24.58 -5.93 5.71
N ILE A 334 -24.94 -7.05 5.10
CA ILE A 334 -25.32 -7.07 3.66
C ILE A 334 -26.58 -6.25 3.41
N GLU A 335 -27.61 -6.36 4.25
CA GLU A 335 -28.85 -5.59 4.09
C GLU A 335 -28.63 -4.09 4.34
N MET A 336 -27.74 -3.73 5.28
CA MET A 336 -27.31 -2.35 5.52
C MET A 336 -26.65 -1.76 4.28
N LEU A 337 -25.67 -2.46 3.68
CA LEU A 337 -25.04 -2.00 2.44
C LEU A 337 -26.05 -1.85 1.29
N LYS A 338 -27.00 -2.79 1.17
CA LYS A 338 -28.09 -2.68 0.17
C LYS A 338 -28.96 -1.46 0.39
N TYR A 339 -29.22 -1.10 1.65
CA TYR A 339 -30.01 0.10 1.98
C TYR A 339 -29.37 1.36 1.40
N TRP A 340 -28.07 1.58 1.63
CA TRP A 340 -27.38 2.77 1.13
C TRP A 340 -27.40 2.87 -0.40
N VAL A 341 -27.22 1.74 -1.09
CA VAL A 341 -27.28 1.71 -2.56
C VAL A 341 -28.67 2.01 -3.08
N LYS A 342 -29.73 1.45 -2.45
CA LYS A 342 -31.12 1.62 -2.92
C LYS A 342 -31.68 2.99 -2.60
N GLU A 343 -31.44 3.49 -1.38
CA GLU A 343 -32.03 4.73 -0.89
C GLU A 343 -31.35 5.98 -1.42
N PHE A 344 -30.04 5.92 -1.66
CA PHE A 344 -29.24 7.10 -2.02
C PHE A 344 -28.58 7.00 -3.37
N ASP A 345 -28.69 5.86 -4.06
CA ASP A 345 -28.10 5.61 -5.38
C ASP A 345 -26.57 5.82 -5.43
N ILE A 346 -25.88 5.60 -4.32
CA ILE A 346 -24.41 5.69 -4.29
C ILE A 346 -23.77 4.67 -5.24
N ASP A 347 -22.54 4.94 -5.69
CA ASP A 347 -21.85 4.15 -6.72
C ASP A 347 -20.87 3.11 -6.15
N GLY A 348 -20.76 3.03 -4.84
CA GLY A 348 -19.90 2.04 -4.17
C GLY A 348 -19.44 2.44 -2.79
N PHE A 349 -18.38 1.78 -2.33
CA PHE A 349 -17.88 1.91 -0.98
C PHE A 349 -16.34 1.88 -0.93
N ARG A 350 -15.77 2.55 0.05
CA ARG A 350 -14.47 2.21 0.64
C ARG A 350 -14.74 1.46 1.93
N PHE A 351 -14.02 0.40 2.17
CA PHE A 351 -14.18 -0.40 3.39
C PHE A 351 -12.95 -0.27 4.27
N ASP A 352 -13.21 0.22 5.49
CA ASP A 352 -12.26 0.40 6.55
C ASP A 352 -11.69 -0.94 7.02
N VAL A 353 -10.36 -1.01 7.22
CA VAL A 353 -9.61 -2.19 7.68
C VAL A 353 -10.15 -3.53 7.15
N SER A 354 -10.44 -3.58 5.86
CA SER A 354 -11.15 -4.68 5.21
C SER A 354 -10.44 -6.04 5.32
N GLU A 355 -9.15 -6.06 5.65
CA GLU A 355 -8.38 -7.28 5.90
C GLU A 355 -8.76 -7.99 7.20
N LEU A 356 -9.36 -7.27 8.16
CA LEU A 356 -9.84 -7.83 9.42
C LEU A 356 -11.23 -8.48 9.31
N VAL A 357 -11.90 -8.32 8.17
CA VAL A 357 -13.19 -8.95 7.89
C VAL A 357 -13.00 -10.12 6.92
N PRO A 358 -13.61 -11.30 7.15
CA PRO A 358 -13.36 -12.49 6.35
C PRO A 358 -13.66 -12.32 4.85
N LEU A 359 -12.76 -12.80 3.99
CA LEU A 359 -12.86 -12.69 2.53
C LEU A 359 -14.17 -13.31 1.98
N ASP A 360 -14.61 -14.45 2.52
CA ASP A 360 -15.85 -15.11 2.10
C ASP A 360 -17.11 -14.26 2.34
N PHE A 361 -17.10 -13.42 3.40
CA PHE A 361 -18.14 -12.41 3.61
C PHE A 361 -18.12 -11.37 2.50
N TRP A 362 -16.95 -10.83 2.17
CA TRP A 362 -16.81 -9.83 1.11
C TRP A 362 -17.28 -10.35 -0.25
N GLU A 363 -16.89 -11.57 -0.63
CA GLU A 363 -17.31 -12.20 -1.89
C GLU A 363 -18.83 -12.38 -1.95
N LYS A 364 -19.45 -12.80 -0.84
CA LYS A 364 -20.91 -12.94 -0.73
C LYS A 364 -21.61 -11.59 -0.79
N ALA A 365 -21.16 -10.62 0.00
CA ALA A 365 -21.73 -9.27 0.02
C ALA A 365 -21.66 -8.63 -1.37
N ARG A 366 -20.52 -8.72 -2.05
CA ARG A 366 -20.35 -8.24 -3.42
C ARG A 366 -21.37 -8.84 -4.38
N THR A 367 -21.51 -10.16 -4.35
CA THR A 367 -22.49 -10.88 -5.19
C THR A 367 -23.92 -10.41 -4.96
N GLU A 368 -24.28 -10.13 -3.70
CA GLU A 368 -25.64 -9.66 -3.36
C GLU A 368 -25.89 -8.21 -3.80
N LEU A 369 -24.90 -7.34 -3.69
CA LEU A 369 -25.05 -5.94 -4.06
C LEU A 369 -25.03 -5.71 -5.58
N GLU A 370 -24.25 -6.50 -6.32
CA GLU A 370 -24.24 -6.44 -7.80
C GLU A 370 -25.58 -6.82 -8.45
N LYS A 371 -26.47 -7.50 -7.73
CA LYS A 371 -27.86 -7.71 -8.19
C LYS A 371 -28.68 -6.41 -8.26
N ILE A 372 -28.25 -5.36 -7.56
CA ILE A 372 -28.92 -4.05 -7.54
C ILE A 372 -28.35 -3.16 -8.65
N LYS A 373 -27.04 -2.92 -8.63
CA LYS A 373 -26.30 -2.19 -9.68
C LYS A 373 -24.80 -2.50 -9.59
N PRO A 374 -24.06 -2.35 -10.70
CA PRO A 374 -22.60 -2.40 -10.65
C PRO A 374 -22.02 -1.30 -9.75
N GLN A 375 -20.99 -1.62 -8.99
CA GLN A 375 -20.41 -0.73 -7.98
C GLN A 375 -18.88 -0.72 -8.02
N PHE A 376 -18.29 0.29 -7.40
CA PHE A 376 -16.87 0.36 -7.10
C PHE A 376 -16.63 0.02 -5.62
N TRP A 377 -15.76 -0.94 -5.35
CA TRP A 377 -15.33 -1.30 -4.00
C TRP A 377 -13.84 -1.09 -3.83
N LEU A 378 -13.47 -0.16 -2.94
CA LEU A 378 -12.11 0.13 -2.53
C LEU A 378 -11.84 -0.53 -1.18
N SER A 379 -10.84 -1.39 -1.12
CA SER A 379 -10.38 -2.03 0.11
C SER A 379 -9.27 -1.19 0.75
N GLU A 380 -9.43 -0.79 2.00
CA GLU A 380 -8.25 -0.44 2.80
C GLU A 380 -7.55 -1.74 3.19
N GLY A 381 -6.57 -2.09 2.39
CA GLY A 381 -5.80 -3.31 2.51
C GLY A 381 -4.88 -3.51 1.32
N THR A 382 -4.06 -4.55 1.40
CA THR A 382 -3.01 -4.87 0.43
C THR A 382 -3.06 -6.33 -0.05
N LEU A 383 -4.08 -7.10 0.38
CA LEU A 383 -4.17 -8.53 0.08
C LEU A 383 -4.48 -8.80 -1.40
N PRO A 384 -3.63 -9.59 -2.11
CA PRO A 384 -3.85 -9.93 -3.52
C PRO A 384 -5.17 -10.64 -3.79
N GLU A 385 -5.63 -11.53 -2.90
CA GLU A 385 -6.87 -12.29 -3.01
C GLU A 385 -8.13 -11.41 -3.04
N HIS A 386 -8.09 -10.22 -2.45
CA HIS A 386 -9.17 -9.25 -2.50
C HIS A 386 -9.57 -8.90 -3.93
N HIS A 387 -8.62 -8.87 -4.86
CA HIS A 387 -8.83 -8.55 -6.26
C HIS A 387 -9.55 -9.63 -7.07
N LEU A 388 -9.66 -10.87 -6.55
CA LEU A 388 -10.19 -11.97 -7.37
C LEU A 388 -11.70 -11.82 -7.59
N LYS A 389 -12.47 -11.47 -6.55
CA LYS A 389 -13.95 -11.42 -6.65
C LYS A 389 -14.57 -10.24 -5.91
N ALA A 390 -14.01 -9.81 -4.78
CA ALA A 390 -14.67 -8.86 -3.89
C ALA A 390 -14.41 -7.40 -4.28
N PHE A 391 -13.15 -7.00 -4.40
CA PHE A 391 -12.74 -5.61 -4.52
C PHE A 391 -12.22 -5.27 -5.91
N ASP A 392 -12.48 -4.05 -6.34
CA ASP A 392 -11.94 -3.50 -7.58
C ASP A 392 -10.52 -2.99 -7.39
N MET A 393 -10.20 -2.48 -6.19
CA MET A 393 -8.97 -1.74 -5.92
C MET A 393 -8.53 -1.92 -4.47
N THR A 394 -7.20 -1.91 -4.24
CA THR A 394 -6.57 -1.91 -2.92
C THR A 394 -5.57 -0.76 -2.80
N TYR A 395 -5.17 -0.42 -1.57
CA TYR A 395 -4.19 0.62 -1.29
C TYR A 395 -2.77 0.21 -1.71
N SER A 396 -1.92 1.20 -2.00
CA SER A 396 -0.48 1.01 -2.24
C SER A 396 0.37 1.72 -1.18
N TRP A 397 0.25 1.27 0.07
CA TRP A 397 1.08 1.74 1.17
C TRP A 397 2.58 1.59 0.86
N ASN A 398 2.95 0.47 0.22
CA ASN A 398 4.30 0.18 -0.24
C ASN A 398 4.94 1.28 -1.10
N ILE A 399 4.15 2.03 -1.89
CA ILE A 399 4.67 3.18 -2.66
C ILE A 399 4.71 4.44 -1.80
N TYR A 400 3.68 4.70 -1.00
CA TYR A 400 3.63 5.85 -0.09
C TYR A 400 4.84 5.86 0.86
N ASP A 401 5.13 4.72 1.50
CA ASP A 401 6.18 4.58 2.51
C ASP A 401 7.59 4.77 1.96
N LEU A 402 7.78 4.68 0.63
CA LEU A 402 9.06 4.97 -0.02
C LEU A 402 9.37 6.46 -0.15
N PHE A 403 8.36 7.34 -0.21
CA PHE A 403 8.58 8.74 -0.56
C PHE A 403 9.48 9.48 0.45
N LYS A 404 9.20 9.36 1.75
CA LYS A 404 9.99 10.07 2.77
C LYS A 404 11.45 9.58 2.83
N PRO A 405 11.74 8.27 2.88
CA PRO A 405 13.13 7.78 2.83
C PRO A 405 13.89 8.19 1.55
N ILE A 406 13.22 8.26 0.39
CA ILE A 406 13.84 8.72 -0.85
C ILE A 406 14.17 10.22 -0.77
N LEU A 407 13.23 11.05 -0.31
CA LEU A 407 13.44 12.49 -0.14
C LEU A 407 14.54 12.80 0.89
N ASP A 408 14.69 11.98 1.90
CA ASP A 408 15.76 12.07 2.90
C ASP A 408 17.12 11.54 2.39
N GLY A 409 17.19 11.01 1.17
CA GLY A 409 18.39 10.40 0.59
C GLY A 409 18.80 9.07 1.23
N LYS A 410 17.91 8.44 2.02
CA LYS A 410 18.14 7.16 2.69
C LYS A 410 17.89 5.96 1.79
N ARG A 411 17.10 6.14 0.72
CA ARG A 411 16.79 5.10 -0.28
C ARG A 411 16.96 5.62 -1.69
N SER A 412 17.33 4.71 -2.59
CA SER A 412 17.36 5.00 -4.03
C SER A 412 15.94 5.25 -4.58
N PRO A 413 15.74 6.25 -5.42
CA PRO A 413 14.48 6.47 -6.12
C PRO A 413 14.00 5.26 -6.95
N GLN A 414 14.92 4.41 -7.41
CA GLN A 414 14.61 3.19 -8.19
C GLN A 414 13.77 2.17 -7.40
N THR A 415 13.73 2.28 -6.08
CA THR A 415 12.89 1.42 -5.23
C THR A 415 11.40 1.54 -5.57
N VAL A 416 10.94 2.68 -6.08
CA VAL A 416 9.56 2.84 -6.60
C VAL A 416 9.28 1.87 -7.75
N LEU A 417 10.18 1.78 -8.73
CA LEU A 417 10.03 0.88 -9.89
C LEU A 417 10.14 -0.59 -9.47
N ASN A 418 11.04 -0.89 -8.54
CA ASN A 418 11.19 -2.23 -7.98
C ASN A 418 9.91 -2.67 -7.28
N SER A 419 9.28 -1.79 -6.49
CA SER A 419 8.03 -2.07 -5.80
C SER A 419 6.87 -2.31 -6.79
N ILE A 420 6.75 -1.50 -7.85
CA ILE A 420 5.76 -1.71 -8.92
C ILE A 420 5.99 -3.05 -9.64
N LYS A 421 7.26 -3.39 -9.92
CA LYS A 421 7.63 -4.65 -10.53
C LYS A 421 7.23 -5.83 -9.62
N LEU A 422 7.47 -5.72 -8.32
CA LEU A 422 7.07 -6.72 -7.34
C LEU A 422 5.54 -6.90 -7.28
N GLU A 423 4.77 -5.81 -7.31
CA GLU A 423 3.31 -5.90 -7.42
C GLU A 423 2.88 -6.71 -8.64
N SER A 424 3.54 -6.54 -9.80
CA SER A 424 3.22 -7.29 -11.03
C SER A 424 3.50 -8.79 -10.91
N PHE A 425 4.35 -9.20 -9.98
CA PHE A 425 4.70 -10.59 -9.71
C PHE A 425 3.84 -11.24 -8.62
N THR A 426 3.21 -10.46 -7.76
CA THR A 426 2.52 -10.94 -6.56
C THR A 426 1.00 -10.82 -6.65
N PHE A 427 0.49 -9.77 -7.31
CA PHE A 427 -0.94 -9.54 -7.46
C PHE A 427 -1.53 -10.25 -8.69
N PRO A 428 -2.85 -10.49 -8.71
CA PRO A 428 -3.55 -10.93 -9.92
C PRO A 428 -3.32 -9.97 -11.08
N LYS A 429 -3.27 -10.51 -12.30
CA LYS A 429 -3.14 -9.68 -13.50
C LYS A 429 -4.28 -8.67 -13.59
N ASN A 430 -3.98 -7.45 -14.03
CA ASN A 430 -4.94 -6.35 -14.13
C ASN A 430 -5.52 -5.85 -12.79
N SER A 431 -4.89 -6.16 -11.66
CA SER A 431 -5.22 -5.56 -10.36
C SER A 431 -5.06 -4.04 -10.41
N LEU A 432 -6.02 -3.32 -9.83
CA LEU A 432 -5.94 -1.87 -9.69
C LEU A 432 -5.41 -1.50 -8.31
N ARG A 433 -4.42 -0.62 -8.27
CA ARG A 433 -3.86 -0.09 -7.02
C ARG A 433 -4.22 1.39 -6.92
N MET A 434 -4.72 1.82 -5.77
CA MET A 434 -4.89 3.25 -5.48
C MET A 434 -3.54 3.86 -5.16
N ARG A 435 -3.13 4.88 -5.91
CA ARG A 435 -1.86 5.59 -5.72
C ARG A 435 -2.10 6.92 -5.03
N PHE A 436 -1.32 7.20 -4.01
CA PHE A 436 -1.46 8.43 -3.23
C PHE A 436 -0.12 8.82 -2.59
N ASN A 437 0.03 10.09 -2.30
CA ASN A 437 1.09 10.64 -1.46
C ASN A 437 0.53 11.38 -0.23
N GLU A 438 -0.79 11.34 -0.04
CA GLU A 438 -1.52 11.86 1.11
C GLU A 438 -2.90 11.18 1.20
N ASN A 439 -3.41 10.94 2.40
CA ASN A 439 -4.79 10.57 2.72
C ASN A 439 -5.12 11.06 4.14
N HIS A 440 -6.33 10.75 4.65
CA HIS A 440 -6.77 11.18 5.98
C HIS A 440 -5.96 10.60 7.17
N ASP A 441 -5.26 9.46 6.98
CA ASP A 441 -4.44 8.81 8.02
C ASP A 441 -3.02 9.37 8.11
N LYS A 442 -2.60 10.15 7.13
CA LYS A 442 -1.21 10.62 7.01
C LYS A 442 -1.11 12.13 7.20
N VAL A 443 0.02 12.55 7.76
CA VAL A 443 0.39 13.96 7.80
C VAL A 443 0.37 14.53 6.39
N ARG A 444 -0.09 15.78 6.24
CA ARG A 444 -0.17 16.48 4.95
C ARG A 444 1.14 16.40 4.17
N ALA A 445 1.06 16.15 2.87
CA ALA A 445 2.23 15.99 2.02
C ALA A 445 3.16 17.21 2.05
N THR A 446 2.61 18.42 2.10
CA THR A 446 3.38 19.67 2.23
C THR A 446 4.14 19.78 3.54
N GLU A 447 3.70 19.10 4.61
CA GLU A 447 4.36 19.08 5.92
C GLU A 447 5.41 17.96 5.97
N ILE A 448 5.04 16.71 5.64
CA ILE A 448 5.94 15.56 5.77
C ILE A 448 7.02 15.52 4.70
N PHE A 449 6.71 15.92 3.46
CA PHE A 449 7.64 15.89 2.33
C PHE A 449 8.25 17.27 2.01
N GLY A 450 7.75 18.33 2.65
CA GLY A 450 8.09 19.70 2.34
C GLY A 450 7.44 20.20 1.05
N TYR A 451 7.62 21.49 0.75
CA TYR A 451 6.95 22.14 -0.37
C TYR A 451 7.27 21.47 -1.73
N ASP A 452 8.56 21.35 -2.08
CA ASP A 452 8.98 20.73 -3.36
C ASP A 452 8.70 19.22 -3.37
N GLY A 453 8.88 18.54 -2.24
CA GLY A 453 8.58 17.11 -2.07
C GLY A 453 7.11 16.79 -2.30
N SER A 454 6.18 17.66 -1.94
CA SER A 454 4.75 17.47 -2.20
C SER A 454 4.42 17.44 -3.70
N PHE A 455 5.09 18.27 -4.50
CA PHE A 455 4.91 18.30 -5.95
C PHE A 455 5.53 17.07 -6.64
N ILE A 456 6.79 16.73 -6.32
CA ILE A 456 7.48 15.63 -7.00
C ILE A 456 6.81 14.29 -6.71
N THR A 457 6.38 14.05 -5.46
CA THR A 457 5.68 12.81 -5.07
C THR A 457 4.29 12.71 -5.71
N ALA A 458 3.53 13.81 -5.78
CA ALA A 458 2.27 13.85 -6.51
C ALA A 458 2.45 13.58 -8.00
N ALA A 459 3.48 14.17 -8.63
CA ALA A 459 3.79 13.92 -10.05
C ALA A 459 4.10 12.43 -10.30
N ILE A 460 4.81 11.75 -9.40
CA ILE A 460 5.07 10.30 -9.49
C ILE A 460 3.75 9.54 -9.41
N VAL A 461 2.90 9.82 -8.40
CA VAL A 461 1.59 9.18 -8.21
C VAL A 461 0.74 9.24 -9.49
N PHE A 462 0.76 10.36 -10.19
CA PHE A 462 0.00 10.54 -11.43
C PHE A 462 0.71 9.97 -12.68
N SER A 463 1.99 9.65 -12.61
CA SER A 463 2.78 9.15 -13.74
C SER A 463 2.90 7.63 -13.77
N ILE A 464 2.78 6.95 -12.63
CA ILE A 464 2.84 5.48 -12.55
C ILE A 464 1.48 4.83 -12.87
N ASN A 465 1.45 3.50 -13.06
CA ASN A 465 0.21 2.74 -13.21
C ASN A 465 -0.64 2.77 -11.92
N GLY A 466 -1.92 2.39 -12.01
CA GLY A 466 -2.90 2.50 -10.93
C GLY A 466 -3.79 3.74 -11.03
N VAL A 467 -4.61 3.98 -10.02
CA VAL A 467 -5.62 5.06 -9.98
C VAL A 467 -5.25 6.08 -8.90
N PRO A 468 -5.09 7.36 -9.25
CA PRO A 468 -4.64 8.35 -8.28
C PRO A 468 -5.76 8.84 -7.36
N LEU A 469 -5.38 9.11 -6.10
CA LEU A 469 -6.17 9.78 -5.08
C LEU A 469 -5.66 11.19 -4.87
N VAL A 470 -6.57 12.13 -4.67
CA VAL A 470 -6.33 13.46 -4.11
C VAL A 470 -7.13 13.60 -2.82
N HIS A 471 -6.47 13.90 -1.71
CA HIS A 471 -7.13 14.19 -0.44
C HIS A 471 -7.51 15.68 -0.38
N ALA A 472 -8.75 15.98 -0.01
CA ALA A 472 -9.26 17.35 0.02
C ALA A 472 -8.35 18.31 0.81
N GLY A 473 -7.98 19.44 0.19
CA GLY A 473 -7.00 20.39 0.69
C GLY A 473 -5.58 20.16 0.18
N GLN A 474 -5.24 18.98 -0.27
CA GLN A 474 -3.94 18.68 -0.87
C GLN A 474 -3.70 19.55 -2.12
N GLU A 475 -4.74 19.74 -2.92
CA GLU A 475 -4.71 20.56 -4.14
C GLU A 475 -4.53 22.07 -3.88
N VAL A 476 -4.56 22.49 -2.64
CA VAL A 476 -4.25 23.88 -2.28
C VAL A 476 -3.01 23.99 -1.38
N GLY A 477 -2.34 22.88 -1.13
CA GLY A 477 -1.13 22.82 -0.31
C GLY A 477 -1.42 23.00 1.19
N GLU A 478 -2.58 22.51 1.68
CA GLU A 478 -2.93 22.54 3.09
C GLU A 478 -1.86 21.84 3.94
N LYS A 479 -1.52 22.44 5.08
CA LYS A 479 -0.50 21.92 6.00
C LYS A 479 -1.10 21.33 7.27
N VAL A 480 -2.31 21.79 7.63
CA VAL A 480 -2.94 21.36 8.87
C VAL A 480 -3.50 19.95 8.70
N PHE A 481 -3.04 19.04 9.55
CA PHE A 481 -3.58 17.68 9.60
C PHE A 481 -5.07 17.68 9.92
N SER A 482 -5.86 16.93 9.15
CA SER A 482 -7.29 16.75 9.43
C SER A 482 -7.48 15.82 10.62
N SER A 483 -7.76 16.38 11.81
CA SER A 483 -8.04 15.56 12.97
C SER A 483 -9.32 14.74 12.79
N LEU A 484 -9.28 13.46 13.13
CA LEU A 484 -10.48 12.62 13.20
C LEU A 484 -11.38 12.99 14.39
N PHE A 485 -10.80 13.61 15.43
CA PHE A 485 -11.44 13.81 16.74
C PHE A 485 -11.95 15.24 16.98
N GLU A 486 -11.43 16.18 16.19
CA GLU A 486 -11.70 17.60 16.32
C GLU A 486 -12.03 18.22 14.97
N LYS A 487 -12.72 19.36 14.97
CA LYS A 487 -12.99 20.09 13.74
C LYS A 487 -11.74 20.85 13.31
N THR A 488 -11.26 20.52 12.13
CA THR A 488 -10.24 21.28 11.39
C THR A 488 -10.87 21.78 10.09
N GLU A 489 -10.55 22.99 9.67
CA GLU A 489 -11.09 23.57 8.44
C GLU A 489 -9.97 23.73 7.41
N ILE A 490 -10.21 23.28 6.18
CA ILE A 490 -9.29 23.52 5.07
C ILE A 490 -9.29 25.01 4.74
N LYS A 491 -8.09 25.60 4.66
CA LYS A 491 -7.90 27.02 4.32
C LYS A 491 -7.92 27.23 2.81
N TRP A 492 -9.11 27.34 2.26
CA TRP A 492 -9.29 27.58 0.83
C TRP A 492 -8.79 28.98 0.45
N PRO A 493 -7.95 29.12 -0.60
CA PRO A 493 -7.57 30.42 -1.12
C PRO A 493 -8.76 31.13 -1.77
N GLU A 494 -8.77 32.48 -1.75
CA GLU A 494 -9.83 33.27 -2.37
C GLU A 494 -9.94 33.00 -3.88
N ASN A 495 -8.80 32.83 -4.55
CA ASN A 495 -8.73 32.48 -5.97
C ASN A 495 -7.90 31.23 -6.21
N LEU A 496 -8.57 30.12 -6.49
CA LEU A 496 -7.93 28.85 -6.80
C LEU A 496 -7.04 28.89 -8.04
N ASN A 497 -7.43 29.66 -9.04
CA ASN A 497 -6.67 29.77 -10.28
C ASN A 497 -5.37 30.58 -10.16
N SER A 498 -5.08 31.15 -8.99
CA SER A 498 -3.77 31.71 -8.62
C SER A 498 -2.96 30.83 -7.68
N ASN A 499 -3.50 29.70 -7.22
CA ASN A 499 -2.81 28.77 -6.34
C ASN A 499 -1.97 27.77 -7.15
N GLU A 500 -0.67 27.69 -6.86
CA GLU A 500 0.28 26.85 -7.60
C GLU A 500 -0.08 25.36 -7.50
N HIS A 501 -0.44 24.87 -6.31
CA HIS A 501 -0.84 23.47 -6.12
C HIS A 501 -2.12 23.14 -6.91
N PHE A 502 -3.12 24.03 -6.90
CA PHE A 502 -4.37 23.79 -7.62
C PHE A 502 -4.15 23.66 -9.11
N LEU A 503 -3.41 24.59 -9.70
CA LEU A 503 -3.07 24.52 -11.12
C LEU A 503 -2.23 23.29 -11.45
N PHE A 504 -1.34 22.91 -10.55
CA PHE A 504 -0.51 21.73 -10.71
C PHE A 504 -1.34 20.43 -10.69
N PHE A 505 -2.19 20.22 -9.68
CA PHE A 505 -3.08 19.05 -9.63
C PHE A 505 -4.04 19.00 -10.82
N LYS A 506 -4.55 20.14 -11.26
CA LYS A 506 -5.37 20.24 -12.47
C LYS A 506 -4.60 19.73 -13.69
N ASN A 507 -3.34 20.12 -13.87
CA ASN A 507 -2.49 19.65 -14.96
C ASN A 507 -2.20 18.13 -14.86
N LEU A 508 -1.95 17.61 -13.67
CA LEU A 508 -1.77 16.16 -13.44
C LEU A 508 -3.04 15.37 -13.80
N ILE A 509 -4.20 15.89 -13.47
CA ILE A 509 -5.49 15.28 -13.81
C ILE A 509 -5.70 15.33 -15.34
N GLU A 510 -5.39 16.44 -15.98
CA GLU A 510 -5.48 16.54 -17.46
C GLU A 510 -4.50 15.57 -18.15
N LEU A 511 -3.31 15.31 -17.58
CA LEU A 511 -2.42 14.26 -18.06
C LEU A 511 -3.12 12.89 -18.06
N ARG A 512 -3.78 12.53 -16.95
CA ARG A 512 -4.51 11.25 -16.84
C ARG A 512 -5.70 11.17 -17.79
N LYS A 513 -6.40 12.27 -18.05
CA LYS A 513 -7.48 12.32 -19.04
C LYS A 513 -6.96 12.18 -20.48
N LYS A 514 -5.82 12.78 -20.78
CA LYS A 514 -5.16 12.67 -22.10
C LYS A 514 -4.65 11.24 -22.35
N TYR A 515 -4.17 10.57 -21.31
CA TYR A 515 -3.63 9.20 -21.35
C TYR A 515 -4.40 8.30 -20.37
N PRO A 516 -5.67 7.98 -20.66
CA PRO A 516 -6.52 7.24 -19.73
C PRO A 516 -6.00 5.83 -19.43
N ASP A 517 -5.19 5.26 -20.31
CA ASP A 517 -4.63 3.91 -20.16
C ASP A 517 -3.35 3.86 -19.28
N LEU A 518 -2.86 4.98 -18.75
CA LEU A 518 -1.72 4.97 -17.81
C LEU A 518 -1.98 4.10 -16.57
N TYR A 519 -3.24 3.84 -16.20
CA TYR A 519 -3.55 2.96 -15.08
C TYR A 519 -3.01 1.54 -15.25
N ARG A 520 -2.82 1.08 -16.48
CA ARG A 520 -2.35 -0.25 -16.88
C ARG A 520 -1.13 -0.23 -17.79
N GLY A 521 -0.53 0.93 -17.97
CA GLY A 521 0.63 1.08 -18.84
C GLY A 521 1.80 0.22 -18.38
N LYS A 522 2.59 -0.25 -19.33
CA LYS A 522 3.85 -0.91 -19.05
C LYS A 522 4.86 0.14 -18.59
N ILE A 523 5.43 -0.07 -17.42
CA ILE A 523 6.50 0.77 -16.88
C ILE A 523 7.83 0.10 -17.19
N ASP A 524 8.67 0.81 -17.96
CA ASP A 524 10.04 0.40 -18.25
C ASP A 524 11.00 1.44 -17.65
N ALA A 525 11.95 0.98 -16.84
CA ALA A 525 12.97 1.84 -16.26
C ALA A 525 13.87 2.43 -17.35
N ILE A 526 14.25 3.69 -17.17
CA ILE A 526 15.30 4.35 -17.95
C ILE A 526 16.55 4.37 -17.07
N ASN A 527 17.63 3.75 -17.54
CA ASN A 527 18.90 3.73 -16.82
C ASN A 527 19.64 5.06 -17.06
N PHE A 528 19.55 5.96 -16.09
CA PHE A 528 20.09 7.32 -16.23
C PHE A 528 21.07 7.68 -15.11
N ASP A 529 20.59 7.87 -13.89
CA ASP A 529 21.37 8.30 -12.72
C ASP A 529 20.73 7.69 -11.46
N GLU A 530 21.54 7.26 -10.47
CA GLU A 530 21.07 6.60 -9.26
C GLU A 530 20.13 7.45 -8.39
N LYS A 531 20.22 8.79 -8.50
CA LYS A 531 19.39 9.76 -7.78
C LYS A 531 18.26 10.37 -8.62
N VAL A 532 18.09 9.88 -9.83
CA VAL A 532 16.99 10.27 -10.72
C VAL A 532 16.09 9.10 -10.96
N LEU A 533 14.84 9.18 -10.54
CA LEU A 533 13.82 8.23 -10.94
C LEU A 533 13.44 8.53 -12.39
N ALA A 534 13.72 7.61 -13.30
CA ALA A 534 13.40 7.78 -14.71
C ALA A 534 12.74 6.52 -15.30
N PHE A 535 11.63 6.72 -16.03
CA PHE A 535 10.89 5.61 -16.62
C PHE A 535 9.99 6.06 -17.77
N THR A 536 9.58 5.10 -18.60
CA THR A 536 8.41 5.25 -19.47
C THR A 536 7.20 4.56 -18.87
N ASN A 537 6.00 5.11 -19.09
CA ASN A 537 4.72 4.44 -18.84
C ASN A 537 3.91 4.50 -20.13
N THR A 538 3.78 3.37 -20.83
CA THR A 538 3.19 3.32 -22.17
C THR A 538 2.16 2.20 -22.31
N PHE A 539 1.12 2.47 -23.08
CA PHE A 539 0.14 1.49 -23.51
C PHE A 539 -0.08 1.59 -25.02
N ASN A 540 0.07 0.45 -25.72
CA ASN A 540 0.00 0.40 -27.20
C ASN A 540 0.93 1.44 -27.86
N GLY A 541 2.14 1.57 -27.36
CA GLY A 541 3.18 2.47 -27.87
C GLY A 541 2.94 3.95 -27.62
N LYS A 542 1.95 4.35 -26.82
CA LYS A 542 1.67 5.74 -26.45
C LYS A 542 1.70 5.95 -24.95
N GLY A 543 2.23 7.06 -24.51
CA GLY A 543 2.28 7.40 -23.09
C GLY A 543 3.26 8.51 -22.76
N ILE A 544 4.00 8.31 -21.69
CA ILE A 544 4.93 9.31 -21.14
C ILE A 544 6.32 8.74 -20.89
N ALA A 545 7.32 9.63 -20.94
CA ALA A 545 8.63 9.44 -20.32
C ALA A 545 8.80 10.49 -19.22
N ALA A 546 9.22 10.09 -18.04
CA ALA A 546 9.26 10.94 -16.87
C ALA A 546 10.63 10.85 -16.18
N PHE A 547 11.12 12.00 -15.70
CA PHE A 547 12.40 12.15 -15.00
C PHE A 547 12.19 12.99 -13.74
N PHE A 548 12.57 12.47 -12.58
CA PHE A 548 12.41 13.08 -11.27
C PHE A 548 13.76 13.15 -10.56
N ASN A 549 14.25 14.36 -10.32
CA ASN A 549 15.55 14.57 -9.70
C ASN A 549 15.44 14.62 -8.16
N PHE A 550 15.99 13.64 -7.48
CA PHE A 550 16.10 13.59 -6.02
C PHE A 550 17.49 13.99 -5.51
N ASP A 551 18.41 14.38 -6.41
CA ASP A 551 19.71 14.90 -6.01
C ASP A 551 19.59 16.33 -5.44
N GLN A 552 20.55 16.70 -4.61
CA GLN A 552 20.76 18.08 -4.14
C GLN A 552 21.43 18.97 -5.23
N ASN A 553 21.84 18.37 -6.34
CA ASN A 553 22.44 19.04 -7.48
C ASN A 553 21.52 18.99 -8.69
N GLN A 554 21.67 19.96 -9.57
CA GLN A 554 21.03 19.97 -10.89
C GLN A 554 21.48 18.76 -11.72
N LYS A 555 20.56 18.15 -12.45
CA LYS A 555 20.83 17.06 -13.41
C LYS A 555 20.57 17.54 -14.83
N VAL A 556 21.44 17.11 -15.73
CA VAL A 556 21.34 17.41 -17.18
C VAL A 556 20.77 16.18 -17.87
N ILE A 557 19.57 16.31 -18.41
CA ILE A 557 18.89 15.25 -19.17
C ILE A 557 19.08 15.55 -20.66
N ASP A 558 19.96 14.80 -21.33
CA ASP A 558 20.13 14.86 -22.77
C ASP A 558 19.42 13.66 -23.42
N LEU A 559 18.25 13.91 -23.99
CA LEU A 559 17.40 12.87 -24.58
C LEU A 559 18.07 12.17 -25.80
N ASN A 560 19.13 12.73 -26.38
CA ASN A 560 19.84 12.10 -27.48
C ASN A 560 20.69 10.90 -27.06
N PHE A 561 21.09 10.84 -25.78
CA PHE A 561 21.97 9.80 -25.24
C PHE A 561 21.23 8.76 -24.39
N ILE A 562 19.91 8.74 -24.40
CA ILE A 562 19.10 7.78 -23.64
C ILE A 562 18.67 6.65 -24.58
N ASP A 563 19.31 5.50 -24.45
CA ASP A 563 19.11 4.35 -25.34
C ASP A 563 17.67 3.82 -25.33
N GLU A 564 17.04 3.81 -24.16
CA GLU A 564 15.66 3.34 -23.97
C GLU A 564 14.63 4.20 -24.71
N LEU A 565 14.99 5.44 -25.06
CA LEU A 565 14.12 6.37 -25.78
C LEU A 565 14.33 6.44 -27.30
N LYS A 566 15.34 5.74 -27.84
CA LYS A 566 15.68 5.79 -29.28
C LYS A 566 14.55 5.37 -30.21
N ASN A 567 13.68 4.48 -29.75
CA ASN A 567 12.56 3.96 -30.53
C ASN A 567 11.26 4.76 -30.34
N PHE A 568 11.32 5.89 -29.64
CA PHE A 568 10.17 6.76 -29.39
C PHE A 568 10.31 8.11 -30.12
N GLU A 569 9.22 8.54 -30.71
CA GLU A 569 9.00 9.94 -31.06
C GLU A 569 8.67 10.69 -29.77
N ILE A 570 9.47 11.70 -29.41
CA ILE A 570 9.33 12.47 -28.17
C ILE A 570 8.86 13.87 -28.52
N ASN A 571 7.76 14.31 -27.92
CA ASN A 571 7.39 15.71 -27.95
C ASN A 571 8.33 16.50 -27.04
N LEU A 572 9.19 17.34 -27.63
CA LEU A 572 10.24 18.09 -26.93
C LEU A 572 9.71 19.13 -25.94
N LYS A 573 8.44 19.54 -26.06
CA LYS A 573 7.81 20.40 -25.08
C LYS A 573 7.27 19.50 -23.95
N PRO A 574 7.82 19.59 -22.72
CA PRO A 574 7.29 18.82 -21.60
C PRO A 574 5.80 19.08 -21.41
N ILE A 575 5.03 18.02 -21.17
CA ILE A 575 3.59 18.13 -20.85
C ILE A 575 3.42 18.78 -19.49
N ILE A 576 4.24 18.33 -18.53
CA ILE A 576 4.32 18.86 -17.18
C ILE A 576 5.79 18.90 -16.78
N GLY A 577 6.17 19.94 -16.07
CA GLY A 577 7.49 20.04 -15.48
C GLY A 577 7.53 21.13 -14.41
N ARG A 578 8.46 21.00 -13.50
CA ARG A 578 8.69 21.95 -12.42
C ARG A 578 10.17 22.03 -12.10
N LYS A 579 10.67 23.23 -11.84
CA LYS A 579 12.08 23.50 -11.54
C LYS A 579 13.01 22.91 -12.61
N PHE A 580 12.77 23.27 -13.87
CA PHE A 580 13.61 22.92 -15.01
C PHE A 580 13.77 24.10 -15.96
N ASN A 581 14.82 24.05 -16.75
CA ASN A 581 14.99 24.95 -17.89
C ASN A 581 15.54 24.17 -19.09
N ILE A 582 15.35 24.74 -20.30
CA ILE A 582 15.92 24.21 -21.53
C ILE A 582 17.30 24.90 -21.70
N ASP A 583 18.31 24.13 -22.05
CA ASP A 583 19.66 24.64 -22.26
C ASP A 583 19.75 25.44 -23.59
N GLU A 584 19.47 26.72 -23.51
CA GLU A 584 19.47 27.64 -24.69
C GLU A 584 20.87 27.91 -25.25
N GLU A 585 21.93 27.80 -24.44
CA GLU A 585 23.31 28.07 -24.88
C GLU A 585 23.85 27.02 -25.86
N ARG A 586 23.28 25.83 -25.87
CA ARG A 586 23.59 24.74 -26.80
C ARG A 586 22.62 24.64 -27.97
N MET A 587 21.64 25.53 -28.06
CA MET A 587 20.60 25.55 -29.11
C MET A 587 21.11 26.12 -30.45
N GLY A 588 22.36 25.90 -30.82
CA GLY A 588 22.89 26.16 -32.16
C GLY A 588 22.71 25.00 -33.14
N ARG A 589 22.10 23.88 -32.72
CA ARG A 589 21.89 22.67 -33.53
C ARG A 589 20.40 22.31 -33.60
N PRO A 590 19.88 21.89 -34.75
CA PRO A 590 18.44 21.64 -34.95
C PRO A 590 17.79 20.53 -34.11
N ALA A 591 18.49 19.99 -33.12
CA ALA A 591 18.05 18.83 -32.33
C ALA A 591 18.44 18.89 -30.85
N ASP A 592 18.58 20.04 -30.24
CA ASP A 592 18.97 20.13 -28.82
C ASP A 592 17.82 19.76 -27.91
N LYS A 593 17.93 18.56 -27.34
CA LYS A 593 16.96 17.90 -26.43
C LYS A 593 17.53 17.83 -25.00
N ILE A 594 18.12 18.98 -24.55
CA ILE A 594 18.82 19.06 -23.27
C ILE A 594 17.99 19.84 -22.26
N TYR A 595 17.75 19.25 -21.11
CA TYR A 595 16.97 19.84 -20.02
C TYR A 595 17.78 19.81 -18.73
N ASN A 596 17.92 20.97 -18.11
CA ASN A 596 18.50 21.11 -16.81
C ASN A 596 17.37 20.99 -15.76
N VAL A 597 17.43 20.00 -14.90
CA VAL A 597 16.42 19.74 -13.87
C VAL A 597 17.04 20.00 -12.51
N ASP A 598 16.54 21.02 -11.83
CA ASP A 598 17.03 21.44 -10.51
C ASP A 598 16.73 20.40 -9.41
N PRO A 599 17.31 20.53 -8.21
CA PRO A 599 16.97 19.69 -7.06
C PRO A 599 15.46 19.65 -6.80
N PHE A 600 14.92 18.42 -6.65
CA PHE A 600 13.50 18.14 -6.50
C PHE A 600 12.62 18.67 -7.65
N GLY A 601 13.22 18.91 -8.81
CA GLY A 601 12.53 19.21 -10.06
C GLY A 601 12.21 17.94 -10.84
N PHE A 602 11.38 18.09 -11.88
CA PHE A 602 11.03 16.99 -12.77
C PHE A 602 10.53 17.49 -14.12
N VAL A 603 10.56 16.60 -15.11
CA VAL A 603 9.99 16.81 -16.44
C VAL A 603 9.29 15.54 -16.92
N ILE A 604 8.15 15.70 -17.58
CA ILE A 604 7.35 14.63 -18.15
C ILE A 604 7.08 14.95 -19.62
N PHE A 605 7.45 14.02 -20.50
CA PHE A 605 7.32 14.15 -21.94
C PHE A 605 6.26 13.19 -22.47
N GLU A 606 5.60 13.60 -23.55
CA GLU A 606 4.80 12.69 -24.38
C GLU A 606 5.72 11.83 -25.23
N VAL A 607 5.45 10.53 -25.29
CA VAL A 607 6.19 9.58 -26.12
C VAL A 607 5.24 8.72 -26.94
N LYS A 608 5.69 8.38 -28.16
CA LYS A 608 4.97 7.51 -29.09
C LYS A 608 5.96 6.60 -29.80
N GLN A 609 5.69 5.31 -29.85
CA GLN A 609 6.42 4.30 -30.62
C GLN A 609 5.91 4.22 -32.03
#